data_4df768b2f072c571cc274272499cf300
#
_entry.id   4df768b2f072c571cc274272499cf300
#
_cell.length_a   1.000
_cell.length_b   1.000
_cell.length_c   1.000
_cell.angle_alpha   90.00
_cell.angle_beta   90.00
_cell.angle_gamma   90.00
#
_symmetry.space_group_name_H-M   'P 1'
#
loop_
_entity.id
_entity.type
_entity.pdbx_description
1 polymer ?
#
loop_
_entity_poly.entity_id
_entity_poly.type
_entity_poly.pdbx_seq_one_letter_code
_entity_poly.pdbx_strand_id
1 'polypeptide(L)'
;MAATTRQIIDATPIIDADTHVIEPADLFTSRVSTTKWGELVPHVRWDEESAEELWYFGDKKIYAAGLASGARWHEYPPDHPRRLADSDSRNWDAVERVRHMDDFGVRAQVLYPNIGVFQVNEYIGMNADPALVLACVQAYNDFLIDWSATAPGRYVPLMTVPFWDLDATMTELVRSRDAGHKGIVFPARMEDFGLPALHDQHWDRFWAAAQEMQLSINFHIGSGNIPMFGTASGRHLGYAWTGTMLFQLNAAAIASLIFGGICQRFPSLDFVSVESGVGWIPFVLESMDWQFHNSGVIAHHPEFDLLPSEYFARQIYSCFWFENASARSAIEQLGSEHVLFETDFPHPTGLTPGPASSAMAPREHLYQALDGLPAHDIRNVLHDNAARLYHLDS
;
A
#
# COMPACT_ATOMS: atom_id res chain seq x y z
N MET A 1 6.20 21.74 -32.97
CA MET A 1 7.28 21.18 -32.13
C MET A 1 6.61 20.17 -31.22
N ALA A 2 7.23 19.01 -30.96
CA ALA A 2 6.72 18.07 -29.99
C ALA A 2 6.76 18.72 -28.60
N ALA A 3 5.79 18.37 -27.73
CA ALA A 3 5.79 18.83 -26.33
C ALA A 3 7.01 18.26 -25.59
N THR A 4 7.59 19.04 -24.69
CA THR A 4 8.68 18.59 -23.84
C THR A 4 8.14 17.68 -22.73
N THR A 5 9.01 16.82 -22.12
CA THR A 5 8.67 16.01 -20.95
C THR A 5 7.95 16.84 -19.87
N ARG A 6 8.50 18.01 -19.54
CA ARG A 6 7.91 18.93 -18.54
C ARG A 6 6.49 19.35 -18.93
N GLN A 7 6.26 19.77 -20.19
CA GLN A 7 4.93 20.18 -20.66
C GLN A 7 3.91 19.02 -20.59
N ILE A 8 4.36 17.80 -20.83
CA ILE A 8 3.49 16.61 -20.75
C ILE A 8 3.12 16.34 -19.29
N ILE A 9 4.10 16.35 -18.38
CA ILE A 9 3.87 16.13 -16.94
C ILE A 9 2.97 17.24 -16.37
N ASP A 10 3.19 18.51 -16.73
CA ASP A 10 2.37 19.63 -16.25
C ASP A 10 0.91 19.53 -16.71
N ALA A 11 0.69 18.98 -17.89
CA ALA A 11 -0.65 18.79 -18.45
C ALA A 11 -1.35 17.50 -17.97
N THR A 12 -0.60 16.56 -17.34
CA THR A 12 -1.14 15.29 -16.90
C THR A 12 -1.61 15.40 -15.45
N PRO A 13 -2.90 15.12 -15.13
CA PRO A 13 -3.36 15.00 -13.76
C PRO A 13 -2.70 13.76 -13.13
N ILE A 14 -2.14 13.90 -11.94
CA ILE A 14 -1.46 12.79 -11.26
C ILE A 14 -2.47 12.04 -10.40
N ILE A 15 -2.50 10.71 -10.51
CA ILE A 15 -3.12 9.82 -9.54
C ILE A 15 -1.98 9.20 -8.73
N ASP A 16 -1.94 9.51 -7.46
CA ASP A 16 -0.96 9.02 -6.52
C ASP A 16 -1.42 7.66 -5.98
N ALA A 17 -0.70 6.62 -6.35
CA ALA A 17 -1.13 5.23 -6.15
C ALA A 17 -0.84 4.71 -4.74
N ASP A 18 -0.13 5.48 -3.91
CA ASP A 18 0.12 5.13 -2.51
C ASP A 18 0.19 6.37 -1.62
N THR A 19 -0.77 6.45 -0.72
CA THR A 19 -0.81 7.43 0.35
C THR A 19 -1.50 6.84 1.57
N HIS A 20 -1.20 7.38 2.75
CA HIS A 20 -1.76 6.89 4.00
C HIS A 20 -2.69 7.89 4.66
N VAL A 21 -3.74 7.40 5.29
CA VAL A 21 -4.56 8.17 6.21
C VAL A 21 -4.03 7.96 7.61
N ILE A 22 -3.65 9.04 8.29
CA ILE A 22 -3.30 8.95 9.70
C ILE A 22 -4.61 8.90 10.50
N GLU A 23 -4.83 7.80 11.16
CA GLU A 23 -6.06 7.48 11.85
C GLU A 23 -6.26 8.40 13.07
N PRO A 24 -7.44 9.01 13.24
CA PRO A 24 -7.74 9.82 14.41
C PRO A 24 -7.82 8.96 15.68
N ALA A 25 -7.46 9.55 16.81
CA ALA A 25 -7.36 8.85 18.09
C ALA A 25 -8.66 8.13 18.54
N ASP A 26 -9.79 8.61 18.08
CA ASP A 26 -11.11 8.09 18.40
C ASP A 26 -11.73 7.20 17.32
N LEU A 27 -10.99 6.85 16.27
CA LEU A 27 -11.49 6.05 15.15
C LEU A 27 -12.30 4.85 15.64
N PHE A 28 -11.70 4.02 16.49
CA PHE A 28 -12.36 2.80 16.95
C PHE A 28 -13.32 3.07 18.11
N THR A 29 -12.98 3.92 19.06
CA THR A 29 -13.82 4.20 20.23
C THR A 29 -15.12 4.90 19.89
N SER A 30 -15.18 5.62 18.78
CA SER A 30 -16.42 6.24 18.27
C SER A 30 -17.33 5.30 17.48
N ARG A 31 -16.78 4.15 16.98
CA ARG A 31 -17.50 3.23 16.09
C ARG A 31 -17.71 1.83 16.66
N VAL A 32 -16.85 1.41 17.60
CA VAL A 32 -16.91 0.08 18.23
C VAL A 32 -17.41 0.20 19.66
N SER A 33 -18.27 -0.71 20.12
CA SER A 33 -18.91 -0.64 21.43
C SER A 33 -17.92 -0.78 22.59
N THR A 34 -17.54 0.32 23.19
CA THR A 34 -16.74 0.35 24.43
C THR A 34 -17.51 -0.20 25.63
N THR A 35 -18.84 -0.16 25.61
CA THR A 35 -19.67 -0.81 26.64
C THR A 35 -19.50 -2.32 26.63
N LYS A 36 -19.30 -2.94 25.45
CA LYS A 36 -19.12 -4.40 25.32
C LYS A 36 -17.69 -4.84 25.58
N TRP A 37 -16.71 -4.12 25.06
CA TRP A 37 -15.30 -4.57 25.04
C TRP A 37 -14.36 -3.71 25.90
N GLY A 38 -14.82 -2.59 26.48
CA GLY A 38 -14.02 -1.73 27.35
C GLY A 38 -12.71 -1.25 26.69
N GLU A 39 -11.65 -1.31 27.44
CA GLU A 39 -10.30 -0.92 27.01
C GLU A 39 -9.71 -1.83 25.92
N LEU A 40 -10.33 -2.98 25.60
CA LEU A 40 -9.89 -3.82 24.47
C LEU A 40 -10.17 -3.18 23.11
N VAL A 41 -11.08 -2.19 23.05
CA VAL A 41 -11.24 -1.38 21.83
C VAL A 41 -9.98 -0.55 21.63
N PRO A 42 -9.38 -0.58 20.42
CA PRO A 42 -8.17 0.20 20.16
C PRO A 42 -8.39 1.68 20.44
N HIS A 43 -7.44 2.30 21.13
CA HIS A 43 -7.52 3.71 21.53
C HIS A 43 -6.14 4.33 21.67
N VAL A 44 -6.06 5.64 21.56
CA VAL A 44 -4.83 6.40 21.79
C VAL A 44 -4.84 6.99 23.18
N ARG A 45 -3.73 6.88 23.89
CA ARG A 45 -3.49 7.60 25.13
C ARG A 45 -2.03 8.03 25.27
N TRP A 46 -1.79 9.06 26.09
CA TRP A 46 -0.46 9.49 26.44
C TRP A 46 0.24 8.42 27.27
N ASP A 47 1.46 8.06 26.87
CA ASP A 47 2.31 7.14 27.62
C ASP A 47 3.39 7.93 28.36
N GLU A 48 3.38 7.88 29.69
CA GLU A 48 4.33 8.61 30.53
C GLU A 48 5.76 8.08 30.43
N GLU A 49 5.94 6.80 30.08
CA GLU A 49 7.26 6.18 29.99
C GLU A 49 8.00 6.63 28.73
N SER A 50 7.35 6.60 27.57
CA SER A 50 7.93 7.05 26.29
C SER A 50 7.71 8.54 26.02
N ALA A 51 6.86 9.20 26.79
CA ALA A 51 6.45 10.61 26.64
C ALA A 51 5.90 10.92 25.24
N GLU A 52 4.96 10.09 24.79
CA GLU A 52 4.29 10.21 23.49
C GLU A 52 2.89 9.60 23.48
N GLU A 53 2.09 9.89 22.47
CA GLU A 53 0.80 9.26 22.24
C GLU A 53 1.01 7.90 21.56
N LEU A 54 0.47 6.84 22.19
CA LEU A 54 0.53 5.48 21.68
C LEU A 54 -0.88 4.92 21.43
N TRP A 55 -1.00 4.10 20.40
CA TRP A 55 -2.11 3.18 20.25
C TRP A 55 -1.99 2.02 21.22
N TYR A 56 -3.11 1.71 21.87
CA TYR A 56 -3.25 0.62 22.83
C TYR A 56 -4.36 -0.36 22.43
N PHE A 57 -4.16 -1.64 22.76
CA PHE A 57 -5.19 -2.68 22.83
C PHE A 57 -5.20 -3.23 24.26
N GLY A 58 -6.20 -2.86 25.04
CA GLY A 58 -6.12 -3.04 26.47
C GLY A 58 -4.88 -2.34 27.03
N ASP A 59 -4.03 -3.09 27.74
CA ASP A 59 -2.77 -2.56 28.29
C ASP A 59 -1.57 -2.71 27.34
N LYS A 60 -1.75 -3.35 26.17
CA LYS A 60 -0.65 -3.56 25.22
C LYS A 60 -0.37 -2.32 24.41
N LYS A 61 0.87 -1.81 24.49
CA LYS A 61 1.39 -0.75 23.63
C LYS A 61 1.66 -1.31 22.24
N ILE A 62 1.14 -0.67 21.19
CA ILE A 62 1.24 -1.17 19.82
C ILE A 62 2.14 -0.28 18.97
N TYR A 63 1.81 1.02 18.87
CA TYR A 63 2.37 1.88 17.85
C TYR A 63 2.28 3.35 18.27
N ALA A 64 3.31 4.15 17.97
CA ALA A 64 3.26 5.58 18.23
C ALA A 64 2.33 6.29 17.26
N ALA A 65 1.33 7.02 17.75
CA ALA A 65 0.30 7.63 16.93
C ALA A 65 0.86 8.62 15.89
N GLY A 66 1.97 9.28 16.19
CA GLY A 66 2.63 10.22 15.30
C GLY A 66 3.65 9.61 14.32
N LEU A 67 4.01 8.32 14.47
CA LEU A 67 5.15 7.72 13.77
C LEU A 67 5.04 7.82 12.23
N ALA A 68 3.86 7.58 11.67
CA ALA A 68 3.62 7.66 10.23
C ALA A 68 3.32 9.09 9.73
N SER A 69 3.16 10.07 10.63
CA SER A 69 2.84 11.47 10.30
C SER A 69 4.09 12.33 10.13
N GLY A 70 5.06 11.85 9.35
CA GLY A 70 6.40 12.45 9.23
C GLY A 70 6.54 13.53 8.16
N ALA A 71 5.60 13.67 7.24
CA ALA A 71 5.67 14.69 6.21
C ALA A 71 5.78 16.11 6.82
N ARG A 72 6.81 16.86 6.42
CA ARG A 72 7.17 18.21 6.93
C ARG A 72 7.60 18.26 8.40
N TRP A 73 7.77 17.13 9.07
CA TRP A 73 8.34 17.11 10.41
C TRP A 73 9.80 17.59 10.40
N HIS A 74 10.25 18.15 11.51
CA HIS A 74 11.55 18.82 11.57
C HIS A 74 12.71 17.93 12.04
N GLU A 75 12.42 16.68 12.43
CA GLU A 75 13.39 15.68 12.84
C GLU A 75 13.44 14.53 11.82
N TYR A 76 14.63 13.96 11.63
CA TYR A 76 14.81 12.82 10.72
C TYR A 76 14.23 11.53 11.31
N PRO A 77 13.61 10.67 10.48
CA PRO A 77 13.11 9.40 10.96
C PRO A 77 14.26 8.52 11.55
N PRO A 78 13.96 7.72 12.56
CA PRO A 78 12.63 7.40 13.12
C PRO A 78 12.11 8.37 14.19
N ASP A 79 12.68 9.57 14.33
CA ASP A 79 12.09 10.59 15.19
C ASP A 79 10.82 11.15 14.56
N HIS A 80 9.79 11.40 15.38
CA HIS A 80 8.43 11.69 14.92
C HIS A 80 7.68 12.60 15.90
N PRO A 81 6.55 13.21 15.51
CA PRO A 81 5.69 13.95 16.41
C PRO A 81 5.26 13.13 17.61
N ARG A 82 5.43 13.66 18.82
CA ARG A 82 5.04 12.98 20.06
C ARG A 82 3.53 12.93 20.25
N ARG A 83 2.82 13.89 19.67
CA ARG A 83 1.37 13.94 19.58
C ARG A 83 0.98 14.08 18.13
N LEU A 84 -0.12 13.46 17.73
CA LEU A 84 -0.63 13.64 16.38
C LEU A 84 -0.93 15.11 16.06
N ALA A 85 -1.44 15.85 17.05
CA ALA A 85 -1.74 17.27 16.91
C ALA A 85 -0.52 18.17 16.68
N ASP A 86 0.70 17.70 16.95
CA ASP A 86 1.95 18.43 16.69
C ASP A 86 2.39 18.31 15.22
N SER A 87 1.83 17.36 14.47
CA SER A 87 2.12 17.16 13.05
C SER A 87 1.34 18.13 12.16
N ASP A 88 1.75 18.23 10.89
CA ASP A 88 1.03 19.03 9.89
C ASP A 88 -0.40 18.49 9.69
N SER A 89 -1.41 19.35 9.79
CA SER A 89 -2.82 18.94 9.66
C SER A 89 -3.15 18.30 8.31
N ARG A 90 -2.39 18.59 7.26
CA ARG A 90 -2.54 17.96 5.94
C ARG A 90 -2.27 16.44 5.98
N ASN A 91 -1.59 15.95 7.02
CA ASN A 91 -1.31 14.54 7.18
C ASN A 91 -2.54 13.73 7.61
N TRP A 92 -3.47 14.33 8.37
CA TRP A 92 -4.59 13.63 8.98
C TRP A 92 -5.98 14.25 8.73
N ASP A 93 -6.06 15.52 8.35
CA ASP A 93 -7.34 16.17 8.02
C ASP A 93 -7.67 16.05 6.53
N ALA A 94 -8.83 15.50 6.21
CA ALA A 94 -9.22 15.23 4.83
C ALA A 94 -9.41 16.49 3.98
N VAL A 95 -9.81 17.61 4.58
CA VAL A 95 -10.03 18.88 3.86
C VAL A 95 -8.68 19.56 3.60
N GLU A 96 -7.82 19.59 4.62
CA GLU A 96 -6.46 20.14 4.47
C GLU A 96 -5.59 19.29 3.50
N ARG A 97 -5.83 17.98 3.43
CA ARG A 97 -5.17 17.08 2.46
C ARG A 97 -5.44 17.50 1.01
N VAL A 98 -6.63 17.99 0.69
CA VAL A 98 -6.94 18.48 -0.66
C VAL A 98 -6.02 19.64 -1.05
N ARG A 99 -5.69 20.53 -0.12
CA ARG A 99 -4.72 21.61 -0.37
C ARG A 99 -3.33 21.08 -0.71
N HIS A 100 -2.88 20.06 0.02
CA HIS A 100 -1.63 19.39 -0.32
C HIS A 100 -1.66 18.79 -1.73
N MET A 101 -2.75 18.11 -2.08
CA MET A 101 -2.91 17.55 -3.42
C MET A 101 -2.89 18.64 -4.50
N ASP A 102 -3.58 19.74 -4.28
CA ASP A 102 -3.62 20.87 -5.22
C ASP A 102 -2.25 21.54 -5.38
N ASP A 103 -1.51 21.72 -4.27
CA ASP A 103 -0.15 22.30 -4.28
C ASP A 103 0.82 21.45 -5.15
N PHE A 104 0.64 20.14 -5.22
CA PHE A 104 1.50 19.23 -5.97
C PHE A 104 0.88 18.74 -7.29
N GLY A 105 -0.33 19.21 -7.63
CA GLY A 105 -1.04 18.83 -8.86
C GLY A 105 -1.47 17.37 -8.89
N VAL A 106 -1.77 16.81 -7.71
CA VAL A 106 -2.33 15.47 -7.54
C VAL A 106 -3.85 15.53 -7.69
N ARG A 107 -4.39 14.76 -8.65
CA ARG A 107 -5.83 14.71 -8.93
C ARG A 107 -6.57 13.79 -7.96
N ALA A 108 -5.98 12.64 -7.64
CA ALA A 108 -6.55 11.68 -6.71
C ALA A 108 -5.45 10.92 -5.96
N GLN A 109 -5.78 10.41 -4.78
CA GLN A 109 -4.90 9.62 -3.92
C GLN A 109 -5.56 8.30 -3.55
N VAL A 110 -4.82 7.20 -3.74
CA VAL A 110 -5.19 5.87 -3.23
C VAL A 110 -4.80 5.79 -1.76
N LEU A 111 -5.73 5.34 -0.92
CA LEU A 111 -5.62 5.43 0.53
C LEU A 111 -5.35 4.08 1.18
N TYR A 112 -4.24 3.99 1.90
CA TYR A 112 -3.81 2.83 2.68
C TYR A 112 -3.91 3.10 4.19
N PRO A 113 -4.10 2.04 5.01
CA PRO A 113 -4.08 2.16 6.46
C PRO A 113 -2.66 2.24 7.01
N ASN A 114 -2.50 2.82 8.21
CA ASN A 114 -1.33 2.63 9.06
C ASN A 114 -1.63 1.64 10.17
N ILE A 115 -2.76 1.84 10.86
CA ILE A 115 -3.21 0.93 11.90
C ILE A 115 -4.32 0.04 11.33
N GLY A 116 -4.50 -1.14 11.81
CA GLY A 116 -5.50 -2.06 11.29
C GLY A 116 -4.85 -3.25 10.57
N VAL A 117 -4.72 -3.26 9.25
CA VAL A 117 -4.16 -4.43 8.53
C VAL A 117 -2.72 -4.71 8.91
N PHE A 118 -1.88 -3.68 9.03
CA PHE A 118 -0.47 -3.86 9.41
C PHE A 118 -0.29 -4.36 10.83
N GLN A 119 -1.28 -4.15 11.71
CA GLN A 119 -1.25 -4.53 13.11
C GLN A 119 -2.19 -5.69 13.45
N VAL A 120 -2.83 -6.32 12.46
CA VAL A 120 -3.78 -7.43 12.70
C VAL A 120 -3.14 -8.61 13.43
N ASN A 121 -1.86 -8.91 13.15
CA ASN A 121 -1.12 -9.93 13.88
C ASN A 121 -1.07 -9.66 15.39
N GLU A 122 -1.11 -8.40 15.82
CA GLU A 122 -1.17 -8.03 17.22
C GLU A 122 -2.51 -8.42 17.85
N TYR A 123 -3.63 -8.19 17.15
CA TYR A 123 -4.96 -8.63 17.61
C TYR A 123 -5.07 -10.15 17.66
N ILE A 124 -4.62 -10.86 16.61
CA ILE A 124 -4.66 -12.32 16.53
C ILE A 124 -3.72 -12.90 17.58
N GLY A 125 -2.52 -12.37 17.76
CA GLY A 125 -1.55 -12.81 18.76
C GLY A 125 -1.99 -12.58 20.21
N MET A 126 -2.93 -11.66 20.45
CA MET A 126 -3.54 -11.43 21.76
C MET A 126 -4.69 -12.38 22.08
N ASN A 127 -5.05 -13.32 21.22
CA ASN A 127 -6.29 -14.11 21.33
C ASN A 127 -7.53 -13.19 21.51
N ALA A 128 -7.57 -12.10 20.78
CA ALA A 128 -8.69 -11.17 20.83
C ALA A 128 -9.99 -11.85 20.39
N ASP A 129 -11.11 -11.38 20.91
CA ASP A 129 -12.44 -11.84 20.48
C ASP A 129 -12.59 -11.60 18.98
N PRO A 130 -12.79 -12.64 18.13
CA PRO A 130 -12.95 -12.48 16.69
C PRO A 130 -14.03 -11.48 16.29
N ALA A 131 -15.08 -11.34 17.11
CA ALA A 131 -16.15 -10.37 16.88
C ALA A 131 -15.66 -8.94 17.14
N LEU A 132 -14.72 -8.71 18.06
CA LEU A 132 -14.08 -7.40 18.24
C LEU A 132 -13.20 -7.07 17.03
N VAL A 133 -12.36 -8.01 16.59
CA VAL A 133 -11.46 -7.78 15.47
C VAL A 133 -12.25 -7.49 14.18
N LEU A 134 -13.33 -8.24 13.92
CA LEU A 134 -14.25 -7.96 12.81
C LEU A 134 -14.88 -6.56 12.92
N ALA A 135 -15.34 -6.18 14.13
CA ALA A 135 -15.90 -4.85 14.34
C ALA A 135 -14.87 -3.74 14.09
N CYS A 136 -13.59 -3.96 14.39
CA CYS A 136 -12.52 -3.01 14.08
C CYS A 136 -12.26 -2.90 12.57
N VAL A 137 -12.26 -4.01 11.82
CA VAL A 137 -12.16 -3.99 10.35
C VAL A 137 -13.30 -3.17 9.75
N GLN A 138 -14.53 -3.44 10.18
CA GLN A 138 -15.71 -2.71 9.70
C GLN A 138 -15.65 -1.22 10.07
N ALA A 139 -15.24 -0.90 11.29
CA ALA A 139 -15.08 0.48 11.75
C ALA A 139 -14.04 1.25 10.92
N TYR A 140 -12.94 0.60 10.55
CA TYR A 140 -11.91 1.19 9.68
C TYR A 140 -12.46 1.44 8.27
N ASN A 141 -13.10 0.44 7.66
CA ASN A 141 -13.67 0.58 6.32
C ASN A 141 -14.74 1.69 6.27
N ASP A 142 -15.62 1.75 7.26
CA ASP A 142 -16.64 2.81 7.36
C ASP A 142 -16.01 4.20 7.56
N PHE A 143 -14.98 4.30 8.42
CA PHE A 143 -14.21 5.52 8.60
C PHE A 143 -13.61 6.03 7.29
N LEU A 144 -13.01 5.14 6.50
CA LEU A 144 -12.33 5.53 5.26
C LEU A 144 -13.32 6.05 4.21
N ILE A 145 -14.54 5.50 4.16
CA ILE A 145 -15.62 6.02 3.31
C ILE A 145 -16.05 7.40 3.78
N ASP A 146 -16.29 7.59 5.09
CA ASP A 146 -16.68 8.89 5.67
C ASP A 146 -15.61 9.95 5.39
N TRP A 147 -14.33 9.58 5.58
CA TRP A 147 -13.18 10.45 5.33
C TRP A 147 -13.08 10.84 3.84
N SER A 148 -13.26 9.87 2.95
CA SER A 148 -13.22 10.07 1.49
C SER A 148 -14.38 10.91 0.98
N ALA A 149 -15.53 10.84 1.62
CA ALA A 149 -16.73 11.62 1.26
C ALA A 149 -16.55 13.14 1.42
N THR A 150 -15.52 13.59 2.15
CA THR A 150 -15.20 15.03 2.30
C THR A 150 -14.75 15.67 0.98
N ALA A 151 -14.18 14.92 0.06
CA ALA A 151 -13.75 15.39 -1.27
C ALA A 151 -14.02 14.31 -2.33
N PRO A 152 -15.26 14.18 -2.80
CA PRO A 152 -15.64 13.14 -3.77
C PRO A 152 -14.80 13.15 -5.02
N GLY A 153 -14.33 11.98 -5.42
CA GLY A 153 -13.47 11.79 -6.60
C GLY A 153 -12.00 12.22 -6.41
N ARG A 154 -11.62 12.67 -5.21
CA ARG A 154 -10.21 12.98 -4.88
C ARG A 154 -9.54 11.84 -4.10
N TYR A 155 -10.31 10.95 -3.50
CA TYR A 155 -9.82 9.84 -2.71
C TYR A 155 -10.32 8.51 -3.25
N VAL A 156 -9.45 7.52 -3.21
CA VAL A 156 -9.69 6.14 -3.66
C VAL A 156 -9.51 5.23 -2.45
N PRO A 157 -10.60 4.98 -1.69
CA PRO A 157 -10.51 4.15 -0.49
C PRO A 157 -10.31 2.67 -0.85
N LEU A 158 -9.34 2.03 -0.22
CA LEU A 158 -9.15 0.59 -0.28
C LEU A 158 -9.67 -0.06 1.01
N MET A 159 -10.36 -1.19 0.85
CA MET A 159 -10.87 -1.92 2.01
C MET A 159 -9.81 -2.84 2.62
N THR A 160 -9.96 -3.09 3.91
CA THR A 160 -9.32 -4.20 4.60
C THR A 160 -10.33 -5.33 4.78
N VAL A 161 -9.86 -6.57 4.94
CA VAL A 161 -10.74 -7.74 5.06
C VAL A 161 -10.35 -8.62 6.25
N PRO A 162 -11.32 -9.29 6.91
CA PRO A 162 -11.05 -10.19 8.02
C PRO A 162 -10.53 -11.55 7.50
N PHE A 163 -9.34 -11.57 6.90
CA PHE A 163 -8.76 -12.69 6.16
C PHE A 163 -8.62 -14.00 6.98
N TRP A 164 -8.68 -13.96 8.30
CA TRP A 164 -8.68 -15.14 9.16
C TRP A 164 -10.02 -15.89 9.17
N ASP A 165 -11.07 -15.32 8.61
CA ASP A 165 -12.40 -15.89 8.45
C ASP A 165 -12.94 -15.62 7.04
N LEU A 166 -12.91 -16.62 6.16
CA LEU A 166 -13.31 -16.44 4.75
C LEU A 166 -14.78 -16.09 4.58
N ASP A 167 -15.68 -16.58 5.45
CA ASP A 167 -17.11 -16.24 5.32
C ASP A 167 -17.35 -14.78 5.73
N ALA A 168 -16.70 -14.32 6.79
CA ALA A 168 -16.70 -12.91 7.15
C ALA A 168 -16.05 -12.04 6.06
N THR A 169 -14.94 -12.51 5.46
CA THR A 169 -14.26 -11.85 4.32
C THR A 169 -15.22 -11.67 3.14
N MET A 170 -15.92 -12.73 2.73
CA MET A 170 -16.87 -12.66 1.61
C MET A 170 -18.02 -11.66 1.88
N THR A 171 -18.49 -11.62 3.12
CA THR A 171 -19.53 -10.66 3.53
C THR A 171 -19.01 -9.23 3.48
N GLU A 172 -17.81 -9.00 4.00
CA GLU A 172 -17.19 -7.68 4.06
C GLU A 172 -16.80 -7.16 2.68
N LEU A 173 -16.33 -8.03 1.76
CA LEU A 173 -16.06 -7.66 0.37
C LEU A 173 -17.28 -7.01 -0.31
N VAL A 174 -18.45 -7.67 -0.20
CA VAL A 174 -19.69 -7.15 -0.79
C VAL A 174 -20.08 -5.84 -0.13
N ARG A 175 -20.06 -5.80 1.22
CA ARG A 175 -20.45 -4.60 1.99
C ARG A 175 -19.58 -3.40 1.63
N SER A 176 -18.27 -3.58 1.62
CA SER A 176 -17.31 -2.49 1.39
C SER A 176 -17.28 -2.04 -0.07
N ARG A 177 -17.38 -2.97 -1.04
CA ARG A 177 -17.54 -2.58 -2.44
C ARG A 177 -18.80 -1.74 -2.66
N ASP A 178 -19.92 -2.15 -2.10
CA ASP A 178 -21.20 -1.44 -2.24
C ASP A 178 -21.19 -0.07 -1.54
N ALA A 179 -20.33 0.09 -0.51
CA ALA A 179 -20.06 1.39 0.13
C ALA A 179 -19.15 2.31 -0.69
N GLY A 180 -18.40 1.77 -1.69
CA GLY A 180 -17.57 2.59 -2.58
C GLY A 180 -16.07 2.33 -2.55
N HIS A 181 -15.59 1.32 -1.83
CA HIS A 181 -14.19 0.91 -1.88
C HIS A 181 -13.82 0.39 -3.28
N LYS A 182 -12.58 0.66 -3.72
CA LYS A 182 -12.10 0.44 -5.08
C LYS A 182 -11.05 -0.68 -5.23
N GLY A 183 -10.61 -1.26 -4.14
CA GLY A 183 -9.62 -2.35 -4.11
C GLY A 183 -9.46 -2.87 -2.69
N ILE A 184 -8.59 -3.86 -2.55
CA ILE A 184 -8.40 -4.60 -1.30
C ILE A 184 -6.94 -4.50 -0.89
N VAL A 185 -6.65 -4.11 0.35
CA VAL A 185 -5.33 -4.24 0.97
C VAL A 185 -5.23 -5.63 1.57
N PHE A 186 -4.21 -6.40 1.17
CA PHE A 186 -4.07 -7.78 1.58
C PHE A 186 -2.62 -8.11 1.98
N PRO A 187 -2.40 -8.92 3.04
CA PRO A 187 -1.05 -9.29 3.46
C PRO A 187 -0.33 -10.16 2.42
N ALA A 188 0.96 -9.90 2.23
CA ALA A 188 1.80 -10.65 1.30
C ALA A 188 2.18 -12.05 1.81
N ARG A 189 2.14 -12.28 3.13
CA ARG A 189 2.62 -13.50 3.80
C ARG A 189 1.60 -13.97 4.82
N MET A 190 0.69 -14.85 4.38
CA MET A 190 -0.38 -15.38 5.24
C MET A 190 0.15 -16.30 6.32
N GLU A 191 1.29 -16.94 6.09
CA GLU A 191 1.98 -17.82 7.04
C GLU A 191 2.43 -17.10 8.31
N ASP A 192 2.69 -15.79 8.23
CA ASP A 192 3.03 -14.96 9.39
C ASP A 192 1.88 -14.88 10.40
N PHE A 193 0.65 -15.15 9.96
CA PHE A 193 -0.57 -15.20 10.75
C PHE A 193 -1.01 -16.64 11.09
N GLY A 194 -0.20 -17.64 10.75
CA GLY A 194 -0.53 -19.05 10.94
C GLY A 194 -1.61 -19.57 9.99
N LEU A 195 -1.81 -18.90 8.87
CA LEU A 195 -2.79 -19.24 7.84
C LEU A 195 -2.12 -19.92 6.64
N PRO A 196 -2.89 -20.61 5.78
CA PRO A 196 -2.37 -21.21 4.55
C PRO A 196 -1.64 -20.17 3.66
N ALA A 197 -0.57 -20.59 2.99
CA ALA A 197 0.15 -19.75 2.05
C ALA A 197 -0.75 -19.20 0.93
N LEU A 198 -0.38 -18.08 0.31
CA LEU A 198 -1.20 -17.40 -0.71
C LEU A 198 -1.64 -18.32 -1.85
N HIS A 199 -0.81 -19.29 -2.25
CA HIS A 199 -1.09 -20.21 -3.35
C HIS A 199 -2.01 -21.37 -2.98
N ASP A 200 -2.33 -21.57 -1.69
CA ASP A 200 -3.22 -22.62 -1.23
C ASP A 200 -4.64 -22.39 -1.78
N GLN A 201 -5.31 -23.48 -2.21
CA GLN A 201 -6.68 -23.44 -2.71
C GLN A 201 -7.71 -22.93 -1.69
N HIS A 202 -7.32 -22.86 -0.42
CA HIS A 202 -8.10 -22.21 0.62
C HIS A 202 -8.56 -20.79 0.20
N TRP A 203 -7.71 -20.07 -0.54
CA TRP A 203 -7.94 -18.71 -0.98
C TRP A 203 -8.69 -18.59 -2.32
N ASP A 204 -8.91 -19.67 -3.05
CA ASP A 204 -9.49 -19.62 -4.40
C ASP A 204 -10.85 -18.93 -4.45
N ARG A 205 -11.68 -19.15 -3.40
CA ARG A 205 -12.98 -18.45 -3.28
C ARG A 205 -12.83 -16.94 -3.15
N PHE A 206 -11.81 -16.50 -2.45
CA PHE A 206 -11.50 -15.05 -2.29
C PHE A 206 -10.99 -14.46 -3.59
N TRP A 207 -10.02 -15.13 -4.25
CA TRP A 207 -9.50 -14.68 -5.54
C TRP A 207 -10.58 -14.60 -6.61
N ALA A 208 -11.44 -15.61 -6.69
CA ALA A 208 -12.55 -15.64 -7.63
C ALA A 208 -13.52 -14.48 -7.40
N ALA A 209 -13.86 -14.19 -6.15
CA ALA A 209 -14.76 -13.08 -5.82
C ALA A 209 -14.15 -11.71 -6.12
N ALA A 210 -12.88 -11.49 -5.78
CA ALA A 210 -12.18 -10.26 -6.12
C ALA A 210 -12.11 -10.04 -7.63
N GLN A 211 -11.82 -11.09 -8.40
CA GLN A 211 -11.83 -11.07 -9.86
C GLN A 211 -13.22 -10.73 -10.43
N GLU A 212 -14.28 -11.39 -9.96
CA GLU A 212 -15.66 -11.14 -10.41
C GLU A 212 -16.11 -9.70 -10.09
N MET A 213 -15.68 -9.17 -8.95
CA MET A 213 -15.97 -7.81 -8.51
C MET A 213 -15.06 -6.76 -9.16
N GLN A 214 -14.06 -7.17 -9.93
CA GLN A 214 -13.04 -6.30 -10.53
C GLN A 214 -12.32 -5.43 -9.48
N LEU A 215 -12.00 -6.02 -8.32
CA LEU A 215 -11.26 -5.37 -7.24
C LEU A 215 -9.80 -5.82 -7.27
N SER A 216 -8.88 -4.88 -7.38
CA SER A 216 -7.44 -5.18 -7.30
C SER A 216 -7.02 -5.63 -5.91
N ILE A 217 -6.02 -6.51 -5.85
CA ILE A 217 -5.37 -6.93 -4.61
C ILE A 217 -4.07 -6.16 -4.46
N ASN A 218 -3.97 -5.38 -3.41
CA ASN A 218 -2.85 -4.48 -3.18
C ASN A 218 -1.98 -5.04 -2.05
N PHE A 219 -0.76 -5.44 -2.38
CA PHE A 219 0.26 -5.88 -1.44
C PHE A 219 1.15 -4.69 -1.09
N HIS A 220 0.92 -4.15 0.10
CA HIS A 220 1.73 -3.07 0.64
C HIS A 220 2.85 -3.65 1.50
N ILE A 221 4.08 -3.11 1.39
CA ILE A 221 5.16 -3.50 2.30
C ILE A 221 4.78 -3.18 3.75
N GLY A 222 5.44 -3.82 4.71
CA GLY A 222 5.13 -3.58 6.13
C GLY A 222 3.97 -4.41 6.68
N SER A 223 3.26 -5.19 5.86
CA SER A 223 2.26 -6.15 6.34
C SER A 223 2.92 -7.47 6.77
N GLY A 224 2.56 -7.99 7.95
CA GLY A 224 3.13 -9.22 8.50
C GLY A 224 4.37 -9.00 9.35
N ASN A 225 5.19 -10.03 9.51
CA ASN A 225 6.43 -9.96 10.28
C ASN A 225 7.51 -9.24 9.46
N ILE A 226 7.76 -7.98 9.77
CA ILE A 226 8.83 -7.20 9.13
C ILE A 226 10.18 -7.73 9.63
N PRO A 227 11.04 -8.23 8.72
CA PRO A 227 12.38 -8.60 9.10
C PRO A 227 13.15 -7.35 9.55
N MET A 228 13.50 -7.27 10.82
CA MET A 228 14.37 -6.20 11.32
C MET A 228 15.80 -6.47 10.87
N PHE A 229 16.22 -5.82 9.80
CA PHE A 229 17.58 -5.93 9.27
C PHE A 229 18.52 -5.04 10.10
N GLY A 230 19.36 -5.63 10.93
CA GLY A 230 20.52 -4.97 11.51
C GLY A 230 20.23 -3.90 12.57
N THR A 231 20.15 -4.30 13.80
CA THR A 231 20.06 -3.38 14.96
C THR A 231 21.43 -2.88 15.43
N ALA A 232 22.54 -3.33 14.84
CA ALA A 232 23.88 -3.15 15.38
C ALA A 232 24.45 -1.72 15.27
N SER A 233 23.83 -0.84 14.47
CA SER A 233 24.44 0.42 14.05
C SER A 233 23.72 1.66 14.54
N GLY A 234 22.74 1.51 15.42
CA GLY A 234 21.96 2.62 15.94
C GLY A 234 20.65 2.86 15.17
N ARG A 235 19.81 3.71 15.75
CA ARG A 235 18.40 3.87 15.42
C ARG A 235 18.15 4.32 13.97
N HIS A 236 18.86 5.34 13.48
CA HIS A 236 18.70 5.87 12.13
C HIS A 236 19.22 4.91 11.05
N LEU A 237 20.37 4.25 11.28
CA LEU A 237 20.90 3.26 10.35
C LEU A 237 20.03 2.01 10.28
N GLY A 238 19.48 1.55 11.40
CA GLY A 238 18.53 0.44 11.45
C GLY A 238 17.25 0.76 10.66
N TYR A 239 16.72 1.97 10.82
CA TYR A 239 15.56 2.44 10.07
C TYR A 239 15.84 2.48 8.56
N ALA A 240 16.95 3.10 8.16
CA ALA A 240 17.34 3.19 6.74
C ALA A 240 17.56 1.81 6.12
N TRP A 241 18.21 0.89 6.85
CA TRP A 241 18.42 -0.48 6.39
C TRP A 241 17.09 -1.22 6.21
N THR A 242 16.23 -1.18 7.21
CA THR A 242 14.90 -1.83 7.13
C THR A 242 14.12 -1.29 5.95
N GLY A 243 13.97 0.04 5.82
CA GLY A 243 13.28 0.67 4.69
C GLY A 243 13.86 0.26 3.32
N THR A 244 15.19 0.18 3.21
CA THR A 244 15.85 -0.26 1.96
C THR A 244 15.48 -1.68 1.57
N MET A 245 15.28 -2.59 2.52
CA MET A 245 15.13 -4.02 2.27
C MET A 245 13.68 -4.51 2.21
N LEU A 246 12.71 -3.67 2.54
CA LEU A 246 11.28 -4.05 2.60
C LEU A 246 10.72 -4.53 1.25
N PHE A 247 11.27 -4.07 0.12
CA PHE A 247 10.87 -4.52 -1.22
C PHE A 247 10.90 -6.05 -1.38
N GLN A 248 11.74 -6.75 -0.60
CA GLN A 248 11.85 -8.22 -0.67
C GLN A 248 10.54 -8.92 -0.30
N LEU A 249 9.68 -8.29 0.50
CA LEU A 249 8.36 -8.82 0.82
C LEU A 249 7.50 -8.91 -0.44
N ASN A 250 7.48 -7.85 -1.23
CA ASN A 250 6.73 -7.81 -2.48
C ASN A 250 7.38 -8.66 -3.59
N ALA A 251 8.71 -8.78 -3.61
CA ALA A 251 9.37 -9.73 -4.51
C ALA A 251 8.95 -11.17 -4.23
N ALA A 252 8.86 -11.56 -2.95
CA ALA A 252 8.36 -12.87 -2.56
C ALA A 252 6.86 -13.05 -2.86
N ALA A 253 6.03 -11.99 -2.68
CA ALA A 253 4.62 -12.03 -3.02
C ALA A 253 4.42 -12.26 -4.53
N ILE A 254 5.10 -11.50 -5.39
CA ILE A 254 5.04 -11.66 -6.86
C ILE A 254 5.45 -13.09 -7.26
N ALA A 255 6.54 -13.60 -6.68
CA ALA A 255 6.95 -15.00 -6.93
C ALA A 255 5.87 -16.00 -6.51
N SER A 256 5.21 -15.77 -5.38
CA SER A 256 4.11 -16.63 -4.88
C SER A 256 2.89 -16.56 -5.77
N LEU A 257 2.53 -15.39 -6.30
CA LEU A 257 1.42 -15.21 -7.23
C LEU A 257 1.64 -15.99 -8.53
N ILE A 258 2.85 -15.92 -9.06
CA ILE A 258 3.20 -16.53 -10.36
C ILE A 258 3.44 -18.03 -10.19
N PHE A 259 4.46 -18.45 -9.42
CA PHE A 259 4.82 -19.86 -9.26
C PHE A 259 3.77 -20.66 -8.46
N GLY A 260 3.00 -20.00 -7.61
CA GLY A 260 1.86 -20.60 -6.92
C GLY A 260 0.63 -20.78 -7.82
N GLY A 261 0.68 -20.34 -9.10
CA GLY A 261 -0.38 -20.52 -10.09
C GLY A 261 -1.62 -19.66 -9.84
N ILE A 262 -1.54 -18.61 -9.01
CA ILE A 262 -2.67 -17.72 -8.75
C ILE A 262 -2.96 -16.92 -10.03
N CYS A 263 -1.93 -16.34 -10.65
CA CYS A 263 -2.07 -15.63 -11.92
C CYS A 263 -2.64 -16.53 -13.02
N GLN A 264 -2.27 -17.79 -13.05
CA GLN A 264 -2.77 -18.77 -14.03
C GLN A 264 -4.27 -19.08 -13.78
N ARG A 265 -4.68 -19.32 -12.53
CA ARG A 265 -6.07 -19.66 -12.19
C ARG A 265 -7.03 -18.47 -12.31
N PHE A 266 -6.54 -17.26 -12.06
CA PHE A 266 -7.35 -16.03 -12.02
C PHE A 266 -6.80 -14.98 -13.01
N PRO A 267 -6.97 -15.18 -14.32
CA PRO A 267 -6.26 -14.44 -15.37
C PRO A 267 -6.69 -12.97 -15.53
N SER A 268 -7.80 -12.55 -14.95
CA SER A 268 -8.27 -11.16 -14.98
C SER A 268 -8.31 -10.50 -13.60
N LEU A 269 -7.63 -11.10 -12.61
CA LEU A 269 -7.44 -10.49 -11.28
C LEU A 269 -6.16 -9.66 -11.29
N ASP A 270 -6.30 -8.37 -11.04
CA ASP A 270 -5.17 -7.44 -10.96
C ASP A 270 -4.56 -7.43 -9.56
N PHE A 271 -3.21 -7.39 -9.53
CA PHE A 271 -2.41 -7.28 -8.32
C PHE A 271 -1.54 -6.03 -8.36
N VAL A 272 -1.29 -5.43 -7.22
CA VAL A 272 -0.46 -4.22 -7.11
C VAL A 272 0.63 -4.43 -6.07
N SER A 273 1.88 -4.19 -6.47
CA SER A 273 3.05 -4.14 -5.59
C SER A 273 3.29 -2.68 -5.20
N VAL A 274 3.04 -2.36 -3.94
CA VAL A 274 2.97 -0.99 -3.40
C VAL A 274 4.16 -0.72 -2.49
N GLU A 275 4.68 0.50 -2.52
CA GLU A 275 5.82 1.00 -1.72
C GLU A 275 7.09 0.14 -1.82
N SER A 276 7.32 -0.48 -2.97
CA SER A 276 8.46 -1.37 -3.15
C SER A 276 9.43 -0.94 -4.24
N GLY A 277 9.07 0.09 -5.02
CA GLY A 277 9.81 0.51 -6.20
C GLY A 277 9.72 -0.48 -7.37
N VAL A 278 10.25 -0.09 -8.51
CA VAL A 278 10.19 -0.87 -9.76
C VAL A 278 11.56 -1.31 -10.28
N GLY A 279 12.64 -0.66 -9.85
CA GLY A 279 13.98 -0.85 -10.43
C GLY A 279 14.56 -2.24 -10.25
N TRP A 280 14.09 -3.02 -9.30
CA TRP A 280 14.52 -4.40 -9.04
C TRP A 280 13.72 -5.44 -9.85
N ILE A 281 12.55 -5.08 -10.38
CA ILE A 281 11.61 -6.02 -11.02
C ILE A 281 12.19 -6.65 -12.28
N PRO A 282 12.83 -5.92 -13.21
CA PRO A 282 13.41 -6.55 -14.41
C PRO A 282 14.36 -7.71 -14.09
N PHE A 283 15.25 -7.53 -13.11
CA PHE A 283 16.16 -8.60 -12.67
C PHE A 283 15.41 -9.81 -12.13
N VAL A 284 14.37 -9.59 -11.31
CA VAL A 284 13.62 -10.69 -10.71
C VAL A 284 12.84 -11.46 -11.77
N LEU A 285 12.24 -10.78 -12.74
CA LEU A 285 11.50 -11.43 -13.84
C LEU A 285 12.44 -12.23 -14.75
N GLU A 286 13.61 -11.69 -15.12
CA GLU A 286 14.63 -12.47 -15.85
C GLU A 286 15.06 -13.72 -15.07
N SER A 287 15.24 -13.59 -13.76
CA SER A 287 15.57 -14.72 -12.88
C SER A 287 14.45 -15.75 -12.82
N MET A 288 13.19 -15.31 -12.75
CA MET A 288 12.03 -16.21 -12.75
C MET A 288 11.91 -16.96 -14.08
N ASP A 289 12.03 -16.30 -15.22
CA ASP A 289 11.98 -16.93 -16.54
C ASP A 289 13.14 -17.93 -16.71
N TRP A 290 14.34 -17.55 -16.26
CA TRP A 290 15.48 -18.45 -16.25
C TRP A 290 15.21 -19.73 -15.44
N GLN A 291 14.73 -19.58 -14.20
CA GLN A 291 14.44 -20.73 -13.33
C GLN A 291 13.25 -21.56 -13.86
N PHE A 292 12.26 -20.92 -14.44
CA PHE A 292 11.10 -21.57 -15.05
C PHE A 292 11.55 -22.59 -16.12
N HIS A 293 12.47 -22.17 -17.00
CA HIS A 293 13.04 -23.05 -18.01
C HIS A 293 13.97 -24.12 -17.41
N ASN A 294 14.90 -23.72 -16.56
CA ASN A 294 15.95 -24.63 -16.06
C ASN A 294 15.44 -25.63 -15.01
N SER A 295 14.33 -25.33 -14.34
CA SER A 295 13.68 -26.29 -13.44
C SER A 295 12.66 -27.18 -14.16
N GLY A 296 12.49 -27.02 -15.48
CA GLY A 296 11.59 -27.83 -16.28
C GLY A 296 10.10 -27.66 -15.94
N VAL A 297 9.69 -26.44 -15.52
CA VAL A 297 8.32 -26.19 -15.05
C VAL A 297 7.28 -26.61 -16.11
N ILE A 298 7.45 -26.19 -17.37
CA ILE A 298 6.53 -26.56 -18.46
C ILE A 298 6.36 -28.08 -18.62
N ALA A 299 7.45 -28.84 -18.42
CA ALA A 299 7.40 -30.28 -18.58
C ALA A 299 6.64 -30.99 -17.44
N HIS A 300 6.64 -30.41 -16.24
CA HIS A 300 6.05 -30.98 -15.03
C HIS A 300 4.73 -30.34 -14.65
N HIS A 301 4.50 -29.10 -15.12
CA HIS A 301 3.33 -28.25 -14.85
C HIS A 301 2.79 -27.66 -16.14
N PRO A 302 2.20 -28.51 -17.02
CA PRO A 302 1.70 -28.08 -18.33
C PRO A 302 0.51 -27.09 -18.27
N GLU A 303 -0.05 -26.87 -17.09
CA GLU A 303 -1.08 -25.87 -16.82
C GLU A 303 -0.57 -24.44 -16.95
N PHE A 304 0.76 -24.21 -16.81
CA PHE A 304 1.34 -22.89 -17.02
C PHE A 304 1.54 -22.65 -18.54
N ASP A 305 0.80 -21.68 -19.07
CA ASP A 305 0.73 -21.33 -20.48
C ASP A 305 1.53 -20.08 -20.87
N LEU A 306 2.05 -19.35 -19.88
CA LEU A 306 2.86 -18.14 -20.04
C LEU A 306 4.17 -18.24 -19.25
N LEU A 307 5.16 -17.44 -19.63
CA LEU A 307 6.35 -17.22 -18.82
C LEU A 307 6.02 -16.35 -17.59
N PRO A 308 6.82 -16.43 -16.51
CA PRO A 308 6.68 -15.54 -15.36
C PRO A 308 6.58 -14.05 -15.72
N SER A 309 7.44 -13.57 -16.62
CA SER A 309 7.40 -12.19 -17.10
C SER A 309 6.12 -11.84 -17.86
N GLU A 310 5.53 -12.80 -18.58
CA GLU A 310 4.26 -12.61 -19.30
C GLU A 310 3.06 -12.60 -18.34
N TYR A 311 3.06 -13.43 -17.28
CA TYR A 311 2.06 -13.33 -16.21
C TYR A 311 2.12 -11.97 -15.50
N PHE A 312 3.34 -11.48 -15.22
CA PHE A 312 3.54 -10.15 -14.64
C PHE A 312 2.95 -9.08 -15.56
N ALA A 313 3.36 -9.06 -16.83
CA ALA A 313 2.91 -8.07 -17.81
C ALA A 313 1.39 -8.11 -18.08
N ARG A 314 0.72 -9.21 -17.73
CA ARG A 314 -0.73 -9.34 -17.92
C ARG A 314 -1.53 -8.68 -16.81
N GLN A 315 -1.09 -8.77 -15.54
CA GLN A 315 -1.96 -8.50 -14.40
C GLN A 315 -1.28 -8.01 -13.11
N ILE A 316 0.03 -7.69 -13.13
CA ILE A 316 0.71 -7.20 -11.92
C ILE A 316 1.19 -5.77 -12.16
N TYR A 317 0.66 -4.86 -11.39
CA TYR A 317 1.07 -3.46 -11.35
C TYR A 317 2.14 -3.25 -10.29
N SER A 318 3.00 -2.22 -10.48
CA SER A 318 4.04 -1.85 -9.52
C SER A 318 4.21 -0.35 -9.46
N CYS A 319 4.50 0.16 -8.28
CA CYS A 319 4.62 1.58 -8.02
C CYS A 319 6.08 2.02 -7.94
N PHE A 320 6.42 3.18 -8.50
CA PHE A 320 7.71 3.84 -8.29
C PHE A 320 7.54 5.17 -7.57
N TRP A 321 8.53 5.58 -6.77
CA TRP A 321 8.49 6.84 -6.02
C TRP A 321 9.80 7.62 -6.10
N PHE A 322 10.83 7.29 -5.27
CA PHE A 322 12.09 8.03 -5.16
C PHE A 322 13.08 7.75 -6.30
N GLU A 323 12.79 6.78 -7.14
CA GLU A 323 13.69 6.28 -8.17
C GLU A 323 13.78 7.24 -9.36
N ASN A 324 14.96 7.35 -9.94
CA ASN A 324 15.22 8.13 -11.15
C ASN A 324 15.62 7.20 -12.31
N ALA A 325 16.92 6.91 -12.41
CA ALA A 325 17.45 6.10 -13.52
C ALA A 325 16.87 4.68 -13.52
N SER A 326 16.67 4.07 -12.35
CA SER A 326 16.10 2.73 -12.23
C SER A 326 14.62 2.69 -12.63
N ALA A 327 13.82 3.70 -12.27
CA ALA A 327 12.43 3.79 -12.71
C ALA A 327 12.32 3.88 -14.24
N ARG A 328 13.08 4.79 -14.87
CA ARG A 328 13.09 4.92 -16.33
C ARG A 328 13.51 3.63 -17.02
N SER A 329 14.61 3.03 -16.57
CA SER A 329 15.08 1.75 -17.12
C SER A 329 14.05 0.62 -16.95
N ALA A 330 13.38 0.56 -15.81
CA ALA A 330 12.31 -0.42 -15.58
C ALA A 330 11.12 -0.18 -16.51
N ILE A 331 10.66 1.06 -16.68
CA ILE A 331 9.55 1.41 -17.59
C ILE A 331 9.92 1.02 -19.04
N GLU A 332 11.14 1.30 -19.48
CA GLU A 332 11.63 0.92 -20.82
C GLU A 332 11.68 -0.61 -21.03
N GLN A 333 11.93 -1.39 -19.98
CA GLN A 333 12.04 -2.85 -20.06
C GLN A 333 10.69 -3.56 -19.85
N LEU A 334 9.87 -3.07 -18.93
CA LEU A 334 8.59 -3.69 -18.56
C LEU A 334 7.42 -3.21 -19.43
N GLY A 335 7.58 -2.07 -20.11
CA GLY A 335 6.47 -1.29 -20.63
C GLY A 335 5.84 -0.39 -19.57
N SER A 336 5.03 0.56 -20.03
CA SER A 336 4.40 1.55 -19.14
C SER A 336 3.02 1.14 -18.61
N GLU A 337 2.43 0.07 -19.16
CA GLU A 337 1.02 -0.26 -18.96
C GLU A 337 0.68 -0.75 -17.54
N HIS A 338 1.67 -1.20 -16.78
CA HIS A 338 1.51 -1.73 -15.42
C HIS A 338 2.40 -1.03 -14.39
N VAL A 339 2.88 0.18 -14.71
CA VAL A 339 3.65 1.01 -13.78
C VAL A 339 2.79 2.17 -13.29
N LEU A 340 2.82 2.43 -11.98
CA LEU A 340 2.09 3.48 -11.30
C LEU A 340 3.10 4.41 -10.61
N PHE A 341 2.70 5.65 -10.35
CA PHE A 341 3.46 6.60 -9.55
C PHE A 341 2.87 6.70 -8.15
N GLU A 342 3.73 6.80 -7.14
CA GLU A 342 3.34 6.97 -5.75
C GLU A 342 4.20 8.01 -5.04
N THR A 343 3.70 8.57 -3.92
CA THR A 343 4.47 9.51 -3.09
C THR A 343 4.72 9.00 -1.69
N ASP A 344 3.97 8.01 -1.23
CA ASP A 344 3.98 7.52 0.15
C ASP A 344 3.67 8.63 1.18
N PHE A 345 2.81 9.59 0.81
CA PHE A 345 2.41 10.66 1.73
C PHE A 345 1.44 10.13 2.81
N PRO A 346 1.59 10.45 4.10
CA PRO A 346 2.53 11.40 4.71
C PRO A 346 3.70 10.75 5.46
N HIS A 347 4.15 9.59 5.02
CA HIS A 347 5.24 8.90 5.68
C HIS A 347 6.54 9.72 5.69
N PRO A 348 7.46 9.46 6.66
CA PRO A 348 8.69 10.24 6.81
C PRO A 348 9.62 10.17 5.60
N THR A 349 9.59 9.06 4.85
CA THR A 349 10.42 8.82 3.67
C THR A 349 9.70 9.07 2.35
N GLY A 350 8.45 9.55 2.41
CA GLY A 350 7.65 9.91 1.25
C GLY A 350 8.20 11.12 0.47
N LEU A 351 7.70 11.32 -0.75
CA LEU A 351 8.10 12.44 -1.64
C LEU A 351 7.48 13.77 -1.22
N THR A 352 7.75 14.19 0.02
CA THR A 352 7.29 15.48 0.54
C THR A 352 8.48 16.31 1.00
N PRO A 353 8.74 17.49 0.38
CA PRO A 353 9.76 18.40 0.86
C PRO A 353 9.51 18.86 2.30
N GLY A 354 10.56 18.94 3.10
CA GLY A 354 10.46 19.35 4.50
C GLY A 354 11.81 19.59 5.14
N PRO A 355 11.82 20.09 6.40
CA PRO A 355 13.06 20.41 7.09
C PRO A 355 13.99 19.21 7.30
N ALA A 356 13.43 18.02 7.51
CA ALA A 356 14.16 16.77 7.68
C ALA A 356 13.87 15.79 6.52
N SER A 357 13.84 16.29 5.30
CA SER A 357 13.63 15.50 4.09
C SER A 357 14.54 15.99 2.97
N SER A 358 15.14 15.06 2.23
CA SER A 358 15.86 15.34 0.99
C SER A 358 14.96 15.27 -0.25
N ALA A 359 13.67 14.97 -0.07
CA ALA A 359 12.72 14.84 -1.16
C ALA A 359 12.53 16.15 -1.91
N MET A 360 12.48 16.06 -3.23
CA MET A 360 11.98 17.12 -4.09
C MET A 360 10.45 17.10 -4.11
N ALA A 361 9.82 18.21 -4.52
CA ALA A 361 8.40 18.18 -4.82
C ALA A 361 8.11 17.12 -5.90
N PRO A 362 6.98 16.39 -5.82
CA PRO A 362 6.69 15.28 -6.71
C PRO A 362 6.87 15.61 -8.20
N ARG A 363 6.37 16.75 -8.68
CA ARG A 363 6.56 17.14 -10.09
C ARG A 363 8.02 17.42 -10.46
N GLU A 364 8.81 18.02 -9.59
CA GLU A 364 10.24 18.25 -9.83
C GLU A 364 11.01 16.92 -9.91
N HIS A 365 10.63 15.94 -9.08
CA HIS A 365 11.15 14.58 -9.16
C HIS A 365 10.80 13.94 -10.51
N LEU A 366 9.54 14.00 -10.91
CA LEU A 366 9.02 13.40 -12.15
C LEU A 366 9.68 13.99 -13.41
N TYR A 367 10.04 15.28 -13.42
CA TYR A 367 10.78 15.86 -14.55
C TYR A 367 12.13 15.20 -14.79
N GLN A 368 12.74 14.65 -13.74
CA GLN A 368 14.02 13.93 -13.84
C GLN A 368 13.80 12.43 -14.11
N ALA A 369 12.88 11.82 -13.37
CA ALA A 369 12.64 10.36 -13.44
C ALA A 369 12.10 9.95 -14.83
N LEU A 370 11.23 10.76 -15.44
CA LEU A 370 10.56 10.44 -16.70
C LEU A 370 11.14 11.18 -17.92
N ASP A 371 12.31 11.82 -17.76
CA ASP A 371 12.92 12.58 -18.87
C ASP A 371 13.27 11.66 -20.04
N GLY A 372 12.82 12.05 -21.23
CA GLY A 372 13.05 11.31 -22.47
C GLY A 372 12.05 10.19 -22.77
N LEU A 373 11.14 9.86 -21.84
CA LEU A 373 10.10 8.89 -22.13
C LEU A 373 9.05 9.44 -23.12
N PRO A 374 8.41 8.59 -23.93
CA PRO A 374 7.30 8.95 -24.79
C PRO A 374 6.11 9.53 -24.00
N ALA A 375 5.36 10.43 -24.64
CA ALA A 375 4.24 11.12 -23.98
C ALA A 375 3.13 10.16 -23.50
N HIS A 376 2.91 9.04 -24.18
CA HIS A 376 1.93 8.06 -23.75
C HIS A 376 2.39 7.29 -22.52
N ASP A 377 3.68 6.95 -22.42
CA ASP A 377 4.25 6.29 -21.24
C ASP A 377 4.11 7.17 -19.99
N ILE A 378 4.43 8.47 -20.13
CA ILE A 378 4.27 9.44 -19.05
C ILE A 378 2.80 9.50 -18.58
N ARG A 379 1.83 9.55 -19.50
CA ARG A 379 0.41 9.55 -19.12
C ARG A 379 -0.03 8.23 -18.49
N ASN A 380 0.43 7.11 -19.03
CA ASN A 380 0.13 5.80 -18.47
C ASN A 380 0.55 5.74 -17.00
N VAL A 381 1.80 6.03 -16.69
CA VAL A 381 2.34 5.87 -15.33
C VAL A 381 1.82 6.91 -14.34
N LEU A 382 1.46 8.11 -14.80
CA LEU A 382 0.96 9.16 -13.91
C LEU A 382 -0.55 9.17 -13.71
N HIS A 383 -1.32 8.58 -14.65
CA HIS A 383 -2.77 8.70 -14.64
C HIS A 383 -3.50 7.47 -15.16
N ASP A 384 -3.28 7.11 -16.45
CA ASP A 384 -4.22 6.24 -17.17
C ASP A 384 -4.32 4.83 -16.57
N ASN A 385 -3.20 4.29 -16.09
CA ASN A 385 -3.16 2.98 -15.44
C ASN A 385 -3.94 2.97 -14.13
N ALA A 386 -3.70 3.93 -13.25
CA ALA A 386 -4.40 4.03 -11.97
C ALA A 386 -5.90 4.33 -12.18
N ALA A 387 -6.24 5.19 -13.15
CA ALA A 387 -7.63 5.49 -13.49
C ALA A 387 -8.37 4.22 -13.95
N ARG A 388 -7.73 3.42 -14.81
CA ARG A 388 -8.28 2.13 -15.28
C ARG A 388 -8.41 1.13 -14.14
N LEU A 389 -7.34 0.93 -13.35
CA LEU A 389 -7.26 -0.06 -12.29
C LEU A 389 -8.30 0.17 -11.17
N TYR A 390 -8.49 1.43 -10.78
CA TYR A 390 -9.42 1.80 -9.70
C TYR A 390 -10.76 2.34 -10.19
N HIS A 391 -11.07 2.19 -11.48
CA HIS A 391 -12.35 2.62 -12.10
C HIS A 391 -12.69 4.08 -11.76
N LEU A 392 -11.74 4.98 -12.01
CA LEU A 392 -11.96 6.42 -11.83
C LEU A 392 -12.47 7.03 -13.12
N ASP A 393 -13.38 8.01 -12.99
CA ASP A 393 -13.85 8.78 -14.13
C ASP A 393 -12.69 9.60 -14.72
N SER A 394 -12.55 9.57 -16.04
CA SER A 394 -11.53 10.29 -16.82
C SER A 394 -11.74 11.81 -16.81
#